data_27be82a1beab5c7f9d1fc8735c57466e
#
_entry.id   27be82a1beab5c7f9d1fc8735c57466e
#
_cell.length_a   1.000
_cell.length_b   1.000
_cell.length_c   1.000
_cell.angle_alpha   90.00
_cell.angle_beta   90.00
_cell.angle_gamma   90.00
#
_symmetry.space_group_name_H-M   'P 1'
#
loop_
_entity.id
_entity.type
_entity.pdbx_description
1 polymer ?
#
loop_
_entity_poly.entity_id
_entity_poly.type
_entity_poly.pdbx_seq_one_letter_code
_entity_poly.pdbx_strand_id
1 'polypeptide(L)'
;MKIHHFALLFLIFFFAVVIKTDINVGKMEGISDEKMALIESLYTASSDAIERLATAGTYGMNTIQKDEVINTFYTSLYSNLGIISDKNAQAEIELYIPVILLCDSDGYYIYYYNDYMDSDGKTYTRRIWSEKMPYYYEDDYFTYRFSLNDTVGIYDKRNLLPDSVPNIIVRDYHEFQTDAAYQEFRMNNPGCMMLSDEKYELTKKQTLINQLEEVLAYYTNQHNLIARQNGITYNFSFPYGSEEEWAQYLDDVSLVVVFQGYPYGTDRNYTFNKVASAGANIIKKPIYYIEEKSWYKLAHRAGCPKLLNNTMVMDETFDSIEECARMGAYCDECIEHGPRAPEIR
;
A
#
# COMPACT_ATOMS: atom_id res chain seq x y z
N MET A 1 3.92 -63.71 -34.88
CA MET A 1 3.11 -62.52 -34.94
C MET A 1 3.54 -61.69 -36.16
N LYS A 2 2.59 -61.33 -37.06
CA LYS A 2 2.96 -60.54 -38.25
C LYS A 2 3.22 -59.09 -37.84
N ILE A 3 4.21 -58.44 -38.44
CA ILE A 3 4.67 -57.06 -38.15
C ILE A 3 3.54 -56.04 -38.08
N HIS A 4 2.46 -56.26 -38.85
CA HIS A 4 1.27 -55.45 -38.86
C HIS A 4 0.49 -55.42 -37.53
N HIS A 5 0.50 -56.50 -36.75
CA HIS A 5 -0.18 -56.55 -35.46
C HIS A 5 0.58 -55.74 -34.41
N PHE A 6 1.92 -55.70 -34.53
CA PHE A 6 2.77 -54.93 -33.66
C PHE A 6 2.60 -53.41 -33.93
N ALA A 7 2.55 -53.03 -35.21
CA ALA A 7 2.29 -51.67 -35.63
C ALA A 7 0.91 -51.14 -35.13
N LEU A 8 -0.12 -52.01 -35.22
CA LEU A 8 -1.47 -51.64 -34.77
C LEU A 8 -1.55 -51.49 -33.24
N LEU A 9 -0.90 -52.37 -32.47
CA LEU A 9 -0.80 -52.24 -31.01
C LEU A 9 -0.03 -50.99 -30.61
N PHE A 10 1.06 -50.66 -31.29
CA PHE A 10 1.82 -49.45 -31.06
C PHE A 10 0.99 -48.20 -31.32
N LEU A 11 0.21 -48.19 -32.42
CA LEU A 11 -0.67 -47.09 -32.79
C LEU A 11 -1.76 -46.84 -31.73
N ILE A 12 -2.40 -47.91 -31.25
CA ILE A 12 -3.42 -47.84 -30.20
C ILE A 12 -2.81 -47.27 -28.90
N PHE A 13 -1.63 -47.76 -28.52
CA PHE A 13 -0.93 -47.30 -27.32
C PHE A 13 -0.50 -45.83 -27.47
N PHE A 14 0.03 -45.43 -28.62
CA PHE A 14 0.42 -44.08 -28.92
C PHE A 14 -0.77 -43.11 -28.85
N PHE A 15 -1.91 -43.45 -29.47
CA PHE A 15 -3.11 -42.63 -29.38
C PHE A 15 -3.63 -42.51 -27.94
N ALA A 16 -3.59 -43.58 -27.15
CA ALA A 16 -4.00 -43.51 -25.74
C ALA A 16 -3.09 -42.59 -24.94
N VAL A 17 -1.78 -42.58 -25.19
CA VAL A 17 -0.84 -41.63 -24.54
C VAL A 17 -1.09 -40.22 -25.00
N VAL A 18 -1.28 -39.97 -26.29
CA VAL A 18 -1.57 -38.62 -26.82
C VAL A 18 -2.86 -38.06 -26.22
N ILE A 19 -3.95 -38.84 -26.23
CA ILE A 19 -5.22 -38.42 -25.66
C ILE A 19 -5.09 -38.08 -24.15
N LYS A 20 -4.37 -38.96 -23.39
CA LYS A 20 -4.14 -38.69 -21.95
C LYS A 20 -3.31 -37.45 -21.72
N THR A 21 -2.31 -37.21 -22.57
CA THR A 21 -1.48 -35.98 -22.49
C THR A 21 -2.30 -34.75 -22.78
N ASP A 22 -3.12 -34.78 -23.83
CA ASP A 22 -4.00 -33.67 -24.23
C ASP A 22 -5.00 -33.32 -23.13
N ILE A 23 -5.63 -34.33 -22.52
CA ILE A 23 -6.54 -34.14 -21.37
C ILE A 23 -5.80 -33.51 -20.18
N ASN A 24 -4.57 -33.97 -19.89
CA ASN A 24 -3.80 -33.40 -18.78
C ASN A 24 -3.37 -31.96 -19.06
N VAL A 25 -2.97 -31.63 -20.27
CA VAL A 25 -2.62 -30.25 -20.67
C VAL A 25 -3.85 -29.35 -20.54
N GLY A 26 -5.00 -29.74 -21.07
CA GLY A 26 -6.23 -28.96 -20.94
C GLY A 26 -6.69 -28.74 -19.48
N LYS A 27 -6.47 -29.74 -18.60
CA LYS A 27 -6.72 -29.57 -17.17
C LYS A 27 -5.75 -28.55 -16.53
N MET A 28 -4.48 -28.60 -16.89
CA MET A 28 -3.47 -27.66 -16.37
C MET A 28 -3.73 -26.24 -16.86
N GLU A 29 -4.13 -26.07 -18.11
CA GLU A 29 -4.54 -24.77 -18.65
C GLU A 29 -5.74 -24.21 -17.88
N GLY A 30 -6.82 -25.00 -17.70
CA GLY A 30 -7.98 -24.57 -16.93
C GLY A 30 -7.67 -24.19 -15.48
N ILE A 31 -6.75 -24.91 -14.82
CA ILE A 31 -6.28 -24.56 -13.45
C ILE A 31 -5.50 -23.25 -13.46
N SER A 32 -4.66 -23.05 -14.47
CA SER A 32 -3.90 -21.81 -14.65
C SER A 32 -4.82 -20.62 -14.89
N ASP A 33 -5.83 -20.79 -15.75
CA ASP A 33 -6.80 -19.76 -16.07
C ASP A 33 -7.64 -19.36 -14.85
N GLU A 34 -8.09 -20.34 -14.05
CA GLU A 34 -8.82 -20.08 -12.81
C GLU A 34 -7.95 -19.31 -11.80
N LYS A 35 -6.69 -19.69 -11.66
CA LYS A 35 -5.73 -18.96 -10.81
C LYS A 35 -5.53 -17.53 -11.27
N MET A 36 -5.36 -17.31 -12.57
CA MET A 36 -5.20 -15.97 -13.13
C MET A 36 -6.46 -15.12 -12.94
N ALA A 37 -7.65 -15.70 -13.13
CA ALA A 37 -8.92 -15.03 -12.88
C ALA A 37 -9.08 -14.61 -11.40
N LEU A 38 -8.65 -15.44 -10.45
CA LEU A 38 -8.63 -15.09 -9.03
C LEU A 38 -7.67 -13.92 -8.74
N ILE A 39 -6.47 -13.95 -9.33
CA ILE A 39 -5.48 -12.88 -9.19
C ILE A 39 -6.07 -11.57 -9.75
N GLU A 40 -6.57 -11.60 -10.97
CA GLU A 40 -7.13 -10.42 -11.64
C GLU A 40 -8.34 -9.86 -10.87
N SER A 41 -9.23 -10.73 -10.41
CA SER A 41 -10.40 -10.33 -9.61
C SER A 41 -9.98 -9.63 -8.32
N LEU A 42 -8.95 -10.12 -7.64
CA LEU A 42 -8.47 -9.55 -6.40
C LEU A 42 -7.78 -8.20 -6.61
N TYR A 43 -6.95 -8.08 -7.65
CA TYR A 43 -6.28 -6.81 -7.98
C TYR A 43 -7.28 -5.75 -8.45
N THR A 44 -8.23 -6.12 -9.32
CA THR A 44 -9.27 -5.21 -9.79
C THR A 44 -10.12 -4.72 -8.62
N ALA A 45 -10.55 -5.62 -7.73
CA ALA A 45 -11.33 -5.24 -6.56
C ALA A 45 -10.56 -4.30 -5.62
N SER A 46 -9.27 -4.54 -5.42
CA SER A 46 -8.41 -3.67 -4.62
C SER A 46 -8.22 -2.30 -5.27
N SER A 47 -8.05 -2.26 -6.59
CA SER A 47 -7.91 -1.02 -7.36
C SER A 47 -9.18 -0.18 -7.33
N ASP A 48 -10.35 -0.79 -7.58
CA ASP A 48 -11.66 -0.12 -7.54
C ASP A 48 -11.93 0.49 -6.16
N ALA A 49 -11.56 -0.24 -5.10
CA ALA A 49 -11.74 0.20 -3.73
C ALA A 49 -10.90 1.44 -3.40
N ILE A 50 -9.65 1.45 -3.83
CA ILE A 50 -8.73 2.55 -3.51
C ILE A 50 -8.95 3.78 -4.40
N GLU A 51 -9.38 3.60 -5.65
CA GLU A 51 -9.74 4.70 -6.56
C GLU A 51 -10.87 5.55 -5.96
N ARG A 52 -11.76 4.92 -5.20
CA ARG A 52 -12.83 5.63 -4.48
C ARG A 52 -12.29 6.66 -3.48
N LEU A 53 -11.15 6.38 -2.83
CA LEU A 53 -10.49 7.35 -1.94
C LEU A 53 -9.83 8.48 -2.71
N ALA A 54 -9.20 8.18 -3.83
CA ALA A 54 -8.54 9.15 -4.68
C ALA A 54 -9.50 10.26 -5.13
N THR A 55 -10.75 9.90 -5.45
CA THR A 55 -11.78 10.85 -5.87
C THR A 55 -12.33 11.71 -4.74
N ALA A 56 -12.18 11.29 -3.47
CA ALA A 56 -12.72 12.01 -2.31
C ALA A 56 -11.83 13.18 -1.83
N GLY A 57 -10.58 13.28 -2.28
CA GLY A 57 -9.69 14.43 -2.10
C GLY A 57 -9.37 14.85 -0.65
N THR A 58 -9.59 13.97 0.33
CA THR A 58 -9.52 14.35 1.75
C THR A 58 -8.35 13.67 2.45
N TYR A 59 -7.46 14.48 3.01
CA TYR A 59 -6.44 14.01 3.96
C TYR A 59 -7.11 13.65 5.30
N GLY A 60 -6.93 12.41 5.72
CA GLY A 60 -7.48 11.88 6.97
C GLY A 60 -8.82 11.16 6.77
N MET A 61 -8.77 9.82 6.79
CA MET A 61 -9.94 8.99 6.55
C MET A 61 -10.87 8.95 7.77
N ASN A 62 -12.13 9.22 7.56
CA ASN A 62 -13.15 8.98 8.55
C ASN A 62 -13.72 7.54 8.43
N THR A 63 -14.55 7.14 9.39
CA THR A 63 -15.14 5.80 9.42
C THR A 63 -15.98 5.51 8.17
N ILE A 64 -16.70 6.49 7.66
CA ILE A 64 -17.59 6.33 6.48
C ILE A 64 -16.75 6.00 5.24
N GLN A 65 -15.63 6.69 5.04
CA GLN A 65 -14.74 6.44 3.90
C GLN A 65 -14.11 5.04 3.98
N LYS A 66 -13.70 4.58 5.16
CA LYS A 66 -13.17 3.22 5.34
C LYS A 66 -14.21 2.15 5.01
N ASP A 67 -15.44 2.34 5.44
CA ASP A 67 -16.54 1.42 5.15
C ASP A 67 -16.91 1.42 3.66
N GLU A 68 -16.84 2.57 2.98
CA GLU A 68 -17.03 2.67 1.53
C GLU A 68 -15.95 1.89 0.77
N VAL A 69 -14.69 2.00 1.18
CA VAL A 69 -13.57 1.22 0.59
C VAL A 69 -13.84 -0.27 0.68
N ILE A 70 -14.17 -0.77 1.87
CA ILE A 70 -14.44 -2.19 2.07
C ILE A 70 -15.68 -2.66 1.29
N ASN A 71 -16.74 -1.87 1.27
CA ASN A 71 -17.94 -2.19 0.51
C ASN A 71 -17.67 -2.24 -1.00
N THR A 72 -16.86 -1.30 -1.51
CA THR A 72 -16.45 -1.28 -2.92
C THR A 72 -15.59 -2.49 -3.24
N PHE A 73 -14.59 -2.79 -2.40
CA PHE A 73 -13.74 -3.98 -2.54
C PHE A 73 -14.56 -5.27 -2.67
N TYR A 74 -15.44 -5.55 -1.71
CA TYR A 74 -16.23 -6.77 -1.74
C TYR A 74 -17.24 -6.79 -2.89
N THR A 75 -17.86 -5.66 -3.21
CA THR A 75 -18.81 -5.59 -4.33
C THR A 75 -18.11 -5.89 -5.65
N SER A 76 -16.95 -5.30 -5.89
CA SER A 76 -16.14 -5.56 -7.08
C SER A 76 -15.65 -7.01 -7.12
N LEU A 77 -15.13 -7.53 -6.00
CA LEU A 77 -14.70 -8.92 -5.90
C LEU A 77 -15.82 -9.91 -6.21
N TYR A 78 -17.01 -9.71 -5.64
CA TYR A 78 -18.17 -10.57 -5.90
C TYR A 78 -18.66 -10.49 -7.35
N SER A 79 -18.58 -9.29 -7.95
CA SER A 79 -18.92 -9.09 -9.35
C SER A 79 -17.97 -9.85 -10.27
N ASN A 80 -16.67 -9.70 -10.03
CA ASN A 80 -15.62 -10.33 -10.84
C ASN A 80 -15.63 -11.86 -10.73
N LEU A 81 -16.00 -12.38 -9.56
CA LEU A 81 -16.17 -13.82 -9.34
C LEU A 81 -17.55 -14.35 -9.74
N GLY A 82 -18.47 -13.49 -10.19
CA GLY A 82 -19.82 -13.89 -10.61
C GLY A 82 -20.74 -14.35 -9.48
N ILE A 83 -20.46 -13.97 -8.22
CA ILE A 83 -21.19 -14.42 -7.03
C ILE A 83 -22.02 -13.30 -6.37
N ILE A 84 -22.30 -12.22 -7.08
CA ILE A 84 -22.99 -11.04 -6.53
C ILE A 84 -24.37 -11.34 -5.93
N SER A 85 -25.06 -12.36 -6.43
CA SER A 85 -26.38 -12.79 -5.96
C SER A 85 -26.34 -13.98 -5.01
N ASP A 86 -25.17 -14.60 -4.80
CA ASP A 86 -25.01 -15.78 -3.96
C ASP A 86 -24.39 -15.42 -2.59
N LYS A 87 -25.25 -15.21 -1.59
CA LYS A 87 -24.82 -14.84 -0.23
C LYS A 87 -23.97 -15.89 0.47
N ASN A 88 -24.16 -17.18 0.13
CA ASN A 88 -23.37 -18.25 0.74
C ASN A 88 -21.95 -18.26 0.15
N ALA A 89 -21.82 -18.13 -1.18
CA ALA A 89 -20.52 -18.01 -1.83
C ALA A 89 -19.79 -16.74 -1.39
N GLN A 90 -20.50 -15.61 -1.20
CA GLN A 90 -19.92 -14.39 -0.63
C GLN A 90 -19.34 -14.63 0.77
N ALA A 91 -20.12 -15.21 1.66
CA ALA A 91 -19.68 -15.53 3.02
C ALA A 91 -18.52 -16.54 3.02
N GLU A 92 -18.53 -17.52 2.11
CA GLU A 92 -17.42 -18.47 1.95
C GLU A 92 -16.13 -17.74 1.54
N ILE A 93 -16.18 -16.88 0.52
CA ILE A 93 -14.97 -16.19 0.04
C ILE A 93 -14.40 -15.23 1.09
N GLU A 94 -15.26 -14.60 1.88
CA GLU A 94 -14.84 -13.71 2.96
C GLU A 94 -13.99 -14.42 4.02
N LEU A 95 -14.24 -15.70 4.29
CA LEU A 95 -13.45 -16.49 5.24
C LEU A 95 -12.00 -16.68 4.80
N TYR A 96 -11.73 -16.58 3.51
CA TYR A 96 -10.38 -16.68 2.96
C TYR A 96 -9.62 -15.34 2.94
N ILE A 97 -10.25 -14.24 3.39
CA ILE A 97 -9.64 -12.93 3.52
C ILE A 97 -9.52 -12.58 5.01
N PRO A 98 -8.43 -12.98 5.68
CA PRO A 98 -8.28 -12.81 7.13
C PRO A 98 -8.12 -11.37 7.56
N VAL A 99 -7.45 -10.57 6.76
CA VAL A 99 -7.06 -9.20 7.10
C VAL A 99 -6.95 -8.33 5.84
N ILE A 100 -7.36 -7.09 5.99
CA ILE A 100 -7.15 -6.03 5.00
C ILE A 100 -6.50 -4.85 5.72
N LEU A 101 -5.42 -4.31 5.15
CA LEU A 101 -4.81 -3.07 5.62
C LEU A 101 -5.18 -1.92 4.69
N LEU A 102 -5.48 -0.80 5.27
CA LEU A 102 -5.65 0.46 4.58
C LEU A 102 -4.55 1.41 5.05
N CYS A 103 -3.53 1.57 4.22
CA CYS A 103 -2.38 2.43 4.47
C CYS A 103 -2.75 3.87 4.12
N ASP A 104 -2.68 4.75 5.10
CA ASP A 104 -2.91 6.20 4.97
C ASP A 104 -1.58 6.94 5.04
N SER A 105 -1.60 8.24 4.79
CA SER A 105 -0.40 9.07 4.72
C SER A 105 0.49 9.03 5.97
N ASP A 106 -0.10 8.94 7.16
CA ASP A 106 0.59 9.03 8.46
C ASP A 106 0.34 7.85 9.39
N GLY A 107 -0.11 6.72 8.83
CA GLY A 107 -0.42 5.50 9.56
C GLY A 107 -1.34 4.59 8.77
N TYR A 108 -1.80 3.53 9.38
CA TYR A 108 -2.62 2.52 8.73
C TYR A 108 -3.77 2.07 9.61
N TYR A 109 -4.80 1.52 8.98
CA TYR A 109 -5.95 0.87 9.63
C TYR A 109 -5.97 -0.61 9.27
N ILE A 110 -6.48 -1.41 10.19
CA ILE A 110 -6.57 -2.87 10.05
C ILE A 110 -8.03 -3.26 10.08
N TYR A 111 -8.50 -3.98 9.06
CA TYR A 111 -9.83 -4.57 9.01
C TYR A 111 -9.69 -6.08 9.21
N TYR A 112 -10.19 -6.59 10.34
CA TYR A 112 -9.93 -7.94 10.81
C TYR A 112 -11.09 -8.53 11.58
N TYR A 113 -11.06 -9.85 11.77
CA TYR A 113 -12.02 -10.55 12.62
C TYR A 113 -11.68 -10.39 14.10
N ASN A 114 -12.67 -9.98 14.88
CA ASN A 114 -12.57 -9.87 16.34
C ASN A 114 -13.71 -10.61 17.03
N ASP A 115 -13.35 -11.35 18.05
CA ASP A 115 -14.31 -12.06 18.91
C ASP A 115 -14.71 -11.15 20.06
N TYR A 116 -15.98 -11.08 20.34
CA TYR A 116 -16.51 -10.43 21.52
C TYR A 116 -17.53 -11.34 22.23
N MET A 117 -17.57 -11.24 23.53
CA MET A 117 -18.49 -11.98 24.38
C MET A 117 -19.61 -11.04 24.82
N ASP A 118 -20.86 -11.45 24.68
CA ASP A 118 -21.99 -10.69 25.18
C ASP A 118 -22.18 -10.91 26.69
N SER A 119 -23.20 -10.22 27.28
CA SER A 119 -23.56 -10.34 28.71
C SER A 119 -23.97 -11.75 29.13
N ASP A 120 -24.40 -12.58 28.19
CA ASP A 120 -24.87 -13.94 28.43
C ASP A 120 -23.73 -14.96 28.25
N GLY A 121 -22.49 -14.50 28.02
CA GLY A 121 -21.30 -15.34 27.84
C GLY A 121 -21.19 -15.99 26.46
N LYS A 122 -21.99 -15.55 25.50
CA LYS A 122 -21.97 -16.07 24.14
C LYS A 122 -20.94 -15.29 23.31
N THR A 123 -20.05 -16.01 22.63
CA THR A 123 -19.04 -15.44 21.77
C THR A 123 -19.58 -15.22 20.37
N TYR A 124 -19.32 -14.05 19.83
CA TYR A 124 -19.62 -13.65 18.46
C TYR A 124 -18.37 -13.16 17.78
N THR A 125 -18.17 -13.53 16.54
CA THR A 125 -17.08 -13.07 15.69
C THR A 125 -17.62 -12.05 14.68
N ARG A 126 -17.00 -10.90 14.60
CA ARG A 126 -17.32 -9.86 13.60
C ARG A 126 -16.08 -9.21 13.06
N ARG A 127 -16.17 -8.62 11.90
CA ARG A 127 -15.12 -7.75 11.36
C ARG A 127 -15.23 -6.34 11.91
N ILE A 128 -14.10 -5.78 12.27
CA ILE A 128 -14.00 -4.43 12.79
C ILE A 128 -12.76 -3.73 12.22
N TRP A 129 -12.80 -2.40 12.25
CA TRP A 129 -11.63 -1.57 12.02
C TRP A 129 -10.86 -1.36 13.34
N SER A 130 -9.54 -1.38 13.25
CA SER A 130 -8.69 -0.87 14.31
C SER A 130 -8.78 0.67 14.40
N GLU A 131 -8.25 1.21 15.49
CA GLU A 131 -7.80 2.60 15.49
C GLU A 131 -6.64 2.77 14.51
N LYS A 132 -6.31 4.03 14.16
CA LYS A 132 -5.19 4.34 13.29
C LYS A 132 -3.87 4.03 13.99
N MET A 133 -3.09 3.15 13.42
CA MET A 133 -1.76 2.78 13.90
C MET A 133 -0.71 3.64 13.19
N PRO A 134 0.19 4.31 13.91
CA PRO A 134 1.23 5.12 13.29
C PRO A 134 2.36 4.25 12.74
N TYR A 135 3.05 4.74 11.72
CA TYR A 135 4.36 4.21 11.34
C TYR A 135 5.39 4.76 12.30
N TYR A 136 5.98 3.93 13.14
CA TYR A 136 6.91 4.41 14.15
C TYR A 136 8.19 3.57 14.23
N TYR A 137 9.27 4.25 14.57
CA TYR A 137 10.56 3.67 14.87
C TYR A 137 11.11 4.27 16.16
N GLU A 138 11.79 3.47 16.95
CA GLU A 138 12.42 3.92 18.18
C GLU A 138 13.92 3.58 18.16
N ASP A 139 14.72 4.56 18.55
CA ASP A 139 16.10 4.34 18.97
C ASP A 139 16.26 4.61 20.49
N ASP A 140 17.47 4.66 20.99
CA ASP A 140 17.74 4.85 22.44
C ASP A 140 17.21 6.20 22.95
N TYR A 141 17.13 7.23 22.11
CA TYR A 141 16.85 8.60 22.51
C TYR A 141 15.55 9.14 21.94
N PHE A 142 15.12 8.66 20.78
CA PHE A 142 14.01 9.23 20.04
C PHE A 142 12.98 8.18 19.62
N THR A 143 11.73 8.62 19.53
CA THR A 143 10.69 7.94 18.77
C THR A 143 10.39 8.78 17.55
N TYR A 144 10.42 8.15 16.38
CA TYR A 144 10.09 8.77 15.09
C TYR A 144 8.74 8.27 14.63
N ARG A 145 7.91 9.18 14.12
CA ARG A 145 6.67 8.85 13.42
C ARG A 145 6.82 9.24 11.98
N PHE A 146 6.83 8.25 11.11
CA PHE A 146 6.93 8.47 9.68
C PHE A 146 5.57 8.72 9.04
N SER A 147 5.61 9.32 7.87
CA SER A 147 4.50 9.37 6.93
C SER A 147 4.96 8.83 5.58
N LEU A 148 4.00 8.52 4.70
CA LEU A 148 4.32 8.14 3.32
C LEU A 148 4.97 9.29 2.55
N ASN A 149 4.66 10.53 2.93
CA ASN A 149 5.39 11.71 2.44
C ASN A 149 6.64 11.99 3.30
N ASP A 150 7.24 13.16 3.14
CA ASP A 150 8.45 13.55 3.86
C ASP A 150 8.21 14.18 5.24
N THR A 151 6.95 14.13 5.71
CA THR A 151 6.63 14.61 7.05
C THR A 151 7.03 13.59 8.10
N VAL A 152 7.75 14.02 9.11
CA VAL A 152 8.20 13.18 10.22
C VAL A 152 7.94 13.86 11.54
N GLY A 153 7.51 13.08 12.53
CA GLY A 153 7.41 13.51 13.92
C GLY A 153 8.56 12.95 14.73
N ILE A 154 9.24 13.76 15.51
CA ILE A 154 10.33 13.36 16.41
C ILE A 154 9.91 13.62 17.85
N TYR A 155 9.98 12.61 18.68
CA TYR A 155 9.76 12.68 20.11
C TYR A 155 11.05 12.34 20.84
N ASP A 156 11.55 13.27 21.70
CA ASP A 156 12.73 13.05 22.55
C ASP A 156 12.32 12.37 23.85
N LYS A 157 12.69 11.10 24.01
CA LYS A 157 12.37 10.27 25.18
C LYS A 157 13.07 10.72 26.46
N ARG A 158 14.12 11.52 26.34
CA ARG A 158 14.92 12.01 27.50
C ARG A 158 14.25 13.19 28.19
N ASN A 159 13.38 13.91 27.50
CA ASN A 159 12.71 15.10 28.00
C ASN A 159 11.40 14.72 28.70
N LEU A 160 11.51 14.26 29.93
CA LEU A 160 10.38 13.80 30.75
C LEU A 160 9.68 14.92 31.54
N LEU A 161 9.87 16.21 31.21
CA LEU A 161 9.26 17.31 31.93
C LEU A 161 7.81 17.53 31.48
N PRO A 162 6.82 17.46 32.41
CA PRO A 162 5.40 17.43 32.07
C PRO A 162 4.84 18.74 31.49
N ASP A 163 5.50 19.88 31.64
CA ASP A 163 4.92 21.20 31.45
C ASP A 163 5.63 22.14 30.47
N SER A 164 6.63 21.69 29.74
CA SER A 164 7.39 22.58 28.84
C SER A 164 7.46 22.07 27.41
N VAL A 165 6.99 22.88 26.49
CA VAL A 165 7.13 22.79 25.02
C VAL A 165 6.91 21.37 24.46
N PRO A 166 6.04 21.16 23.49
CA PRO A 166 5.80 19.84 22.94
C PRO A 166 7.13 19.24 22.47
N ASN A 167 7.52 18.12 23.10
CA ASN A 167 8.69 17.31 22.74
C ASN A 167 8.58 16.68 21.36
N ILE A 168 7.57 17.07 20.58
CA ILE A 168 7.27 16.53 19.25
C ILE A 168 7.57 17.64 18.26
N ILE A 169 8.56 17.39 17.43
CA ILE A 169 8.84 18.21 16.25
C ILE A 169 8.16 17.49 15.07
N VAL A 170 7.15 18.11 14.47
CA VAL A 170 6.52 17.61 13.25
C VAL A 170 6.90 18.56 12.14
N ARG A 171 7.72 18.11 11.20
CA ARG A 171 8.23 18.91 10.09
C ARG A 171 8.44 18.06 8.86
N ASP A 172 8.50 18.73 7.73
CA ASP A 172 9.11 18.18 6.55
C ASP A 172 10.58 17.86 6.83
N TYR A 173 11.04 16.71 6.36
CA TYR A 173 12.40 16.23 6.59
C TYR A 173 13.46 17.22 6.06
N HIS A 174 13.24 17.79 4.88
CA HIS A 174 14.16 18.74 4.27
C HIS A 174 14.20 20.08 5.02
N GLU A 175 13.04 20.54 5.52
CA GLU A 175 12.97 21.73 6.39
C GLU A 175 13.76 21.52 7.70
N PHE A 176 13.62 20.36 8.31
CA PHE A 176 14.34 20.04 9.54
C PHE A 176 15.85 20.09 9.37
N GLN A 177 16.38 19.73 8.21
CA GLN A 177 17.81 19.81 7.92
C GLN A 177 18.32 21.25 7.70
N THR A 178 17.51 22.10 7.13
CA THR A 178 17.92 23.44 6.67
C THR A 178 17.49 24.58 7.56
N ASP A 179 16.37 24.43 8.29
CA ASP A 179 15.81 25.52 9.12
C ASP A 179 16.74 25.86 10.28
N ALA A 180 17.05 27.17 10.42
CA ALA A 180 17.85 27.73 11.49
C ALA A 180 17.26 27.48 12.90
N ALA A 181 15.92 27.37 13.01
CA ALA A 181 15.24 27.06 14.26
C ALA A 181 15.68 25.74 14.89
N TYR A 182 16.13 24.77 14.09
CA TYR A 182 16.61 23.47 14.56
C TYR A 182 18.12 23.33 14.65
N GLN A 183 18.87 24.39 14.43
CA GLN A 183 20.34 24.36 14.44
C GLN A 183 20.88 23.86 15.80
N GLU A 184 20.35 24.38 16.91
CA GLU A 184 20.77 23.96 18.25
C GLU A 184 20.46 22.47 18.50
N PHE A 185 19.28 22.00 18.09
CA PHE A 185 18.91 20.59 18.19
C PHE A 185 19.87 19.71 17.39
N ARG A 186 20.20 20.07 16.15
CA ARG A 186 21.15 19.32 15.32
C ARG A 186 22.53 19.24 15.93
N MET A 187 23.03 20.35 16.49
CA MET A 187 24.33 20.39 17.15
C MET A 187 24.39 19.52 18.41
N ASN A 188 23.33 19.50 19.18
CA ASN A 188 23.25 18.73 20.43
C ASN A 188 22.93 17.24 20.22
N ASN A 189 22.47 16.84 19.04
CA ASN A 189 22.04 15.49 18.73
C ASN A 189 22.66 14.94 17.42
N PRO A 190 24.00 14.88 17.31
CA PRO A 190 24.68 14.48 16.06
C PRO A 190 24.38 13.03 15.64
N GLY A 191 23.87 12.20 16.55
CA GLY A 191 23.45 10.82 16.28
C GLY A 191 21.99 10.69 15.83
N CYS A 192 21.24 11.78 15.75
CA CYS A 192 19.86 11.73 15.27
C CYS A 192 19.81 11.23 13.83
N MET A 193 18.96 10.24 13.57
CA MET A 193 18.79 9.62 12.26
C MET A 193 18.43 10.64 11.18
N MET A 194 17.65 11.66 11.55
CA MET A 194 17.21 12.73 10.66
C MET A 194 18.34 13.58 10.06
N LEU A 195 19.55 13.43 10.54
CA LEU A 195 20.72 14.18 10.04
C LEU A 195 21.44 13.48 8.89
N SER A 196 20.97 12.31 8.46
CA SER A 196 21.55 11.54 7.35
C SER A 196 20.45 11.09 6.41
N ASP A 197 20.43 11.59 5.18
CA ASP A 197 19.46 11.22 4.15
C ASP A 197 19.40 9.72 3.96
N GLU A 198 20.54 9.08 3.80
CA GLU A 198 20.62 7.63 3.59
C GLU A 198 20.04 6.84 4.78
N LYS A 199 20.34 7.24 6.01
CA LYS A 199 19.78 6.58 7.19
C LYS A 199 18.27 6.81 7.30
N TYR A 200 17.83 8.02 7.06
CA TYR A 200 16.40 8.37 7.13
C TYR A 200 15.59 7.55 6.15
N GLU A 201 15.93 7.60 4.87
CA GLU A 201 15.22 6.89 3.81
C GLU A 201 15.22 5.37 4.04
N LEU A 202 16.39 4.80 4.35
CA LEU A 202 16.51 3.37 4.62
C LEU A 202 15.68 2.96 5.83
N THR A 203 15.79 3.68 6.96
CA THR A 203 15.07 3.34 8.18
C THR A 203 13.56 3.53 8.00
N LYS A 204 13.12 4.62 7.35
CA LYS A 204 11.71 4.85 7.01
C LYS A 204 11.16 3.66 6.22
N LYS A 205 11.79 3.33 5.08
CA LYS A 205 11.36 2.23 4.21
C LYS A 205 11.28 0.90 4.96
N GLN A 206 12.35 0.53 5.66
CA GLN A 206 12.38 -0.72 6.43
C GLN A 206 11.34 -0.76 7.53
N THR A 207 11.13 0.35 8.23
CA THR A 207 10.12 0.44 9.29
C THR A 207 8.72 0.21 8.75
N LEU A 208 8.35 0.89 7.65
CA LEU A 208 7.04 0.72 7.05
C LEU A 208 6.80 -0.73 6.62
N ILE A 209 7.75 -1.32 5.91
CA ILE A 209 7.66 -2.70 5.44
C ILE A 209 7.51 -3.67 6.61
N ASN A 210 8.44 -3.62 7.57
CA ASN A 210 8.46 -4.56 8.69
C ASN A 210 7.18 -4.48 9.52
N GLN A 211 6.68 -3.27 9.82
CA GLN A 211 5.45 -3.11 10.59
C GLN A 211 4.24 -3.69 9.87
N LEU A 212 4.11 -3.44 8.57
CA LEU A 212 2.97 -3.98 7.82
C LEU A 212 3.05 -5.50 7.69
N GLU A 213 4.24 -6.06 7.47
CA GLU A 213 4.46 -7.52 7.44
C GLU A 213 4.13 -8.18 8.79
N GLU A 214 4.60 -7.61 9.90
CA GLU A 214 4.30 -8.11 11.25
C GLU A 214 2.81 -8.09 11.54
N VAL A 215 2.13 -7.01 11.19
CA VAL A 215 0.69 -6.85 11.40
C VAL A 215 -0.10 -7.84 10.55
N LEU A 216 0.23 -7.96 9.27
CA LEU A 216 -0.42 -8.94 8.38
C LEU A 216 -0.23 -10.37 8.90
N ALA A 217 0.99 -10.72 9.31
CA ALA A 217 1.28 -12.03 9.88
C ALA A 217 0.50 -12.29 11.18
N TYR A 218 0.46 -11.30 12.07
CA TYR A 218 -0.25 -11.40 13.34
C TYR A 218 -1.75 -11.66 13.14
N TYR A 219 -2.44 -10.82 12.38
CA TYR A 219 -3.89 -10.94 12.17
C TYR A 219 -4.27 -12.15 11.32
N THR A 220 -3.42 -12.54 10.38
CA THR A 220 -3.57 -13.80 9.64
C THR A 220 -3.51 -15.00 10.59
N ASN A 221 -2.54 -15.01 11.52
CA ASN A 221 -2.43 -16.08 12.51
C ASN A 221 -3.60 -16.09 13.50
N GLN A 222 -4.09 -14.93 13.93
CA GLN A 222 -5.30 -14.84 14.77
C GLN A 222 -6.51 -15.42 14.06
N HIS A 223 -6.73 -15.06 12.80
CA HIS A 223 -7.80 -15.63 11.99
C HIS A 223 -7.66 -17.17 11.88
N ASN A 224 -6.45 -17.68 11.67
CA ASN A 224 -6.20 -19.12 11.58
C ASN A 224 -6.50 -19.85 12.90
N LEU A 225 -6.32 -19.21 14.05
CA LEU A 225 -6.73 -19.77 15.35
C LEU A 225 -8.26 -19.88 15.45
N ILE A 226 -8.99 -18.84 15.06
CA ILE A 226 -10.46 -18.85 15.02
C ILE A 226 -10.97 -19.92 14.05
N ALA A 227 -10.38 -20.00 12.86
CA ALA A 227 -10.74 -20.99 11.85
C ALA A 227 -10.53 -22.44 12.34
N ARG A 228 -9.42 -22.71 13.04
CA ARG A 228 -9.14 -24.03 13.63
C ARG A 228 -10.18 -24.44 14.68
N GLN A 229 -10.69 -23.51 15.46
CA GLN A 229 -11.77 -23.78 16.42
C GLN A 229 -13.05 -24.23 15.72
N ASN A 230 -13.23 -23.81 14.46
CA ASN A 230 -14.35 -24.21 13.59
C ASN A 230 -14.00 -25.39 12.67
N GLY A 231 -12.88 -26.09 12.91
CA GLY A 231 -12.46 -27.26 12.13
C GLY A 231 -11.82 -26.95 10.77
N ILE A 232 -11.52 -25.68 10.49
CA ILE A 232 -10.88 -25.24 9.25
C ILE A 232 -9.39 -25.05 9.50
N THR A 233 -8.54 -25.67 8.65
CA THR A 233 -7.09 -25.53 8.73
C THR A 233 -6.58 -24.92 7.45
N TYR A 234 -5.94 -23.75 7.54
CA TYR A 234 -5.24 -23.11 6.42
C TYR A 234 -3.75 -23.45 6.49
N ASN A 235 -3.18 -23.84 5.36
CA ASN A 235 -1.74 -23.89 5.17
C ASN A 235 -1.33 -22.58 4.47
N PHE A 236 -0.94 -21.60 5.24
CA PHE A 236 -0.50 -20.31 4.74
C PHE A 236 0.98 -20.12 5.07
N SER A 237 1.76 -19.86 4.05
CA SER A 237 3.06 -19.22 4.18
C SER A 237 2.92 -17.80 3.62
N PHE A 238 3.23 -16.81 4.43
CA PHE A 238 3.18 -15.41 4.01
C PHE A 238 4.13 -15.24 2.80
N PRO A 239 3.62 -14.85 1.63
CA PRO A 239 4.50 -14.53 0.52
C PRO A 239 5.17 -13.20 0.85
N TYR A 240 6.40 -13.26 1.35
CA TYR A 240 7.21 -12.05 1.51
C TYR A 240 7.36 -11.42 0.13
N GLY A 241 6.81 -10.21 -0.04
CA GLY A 241 7.04 -9.41 -1.24
C GLY A 241 8.52 -9.02 -1.31
N SER A 242 9.03 -8.79 -2.50
CA SER A 242 10.34 -8.14 -2.61
C SER A 242 10.25 -6.72 -2.04
N GLU A 243 11.36 -6.18 -1.55
CA GLU A 243 11.40 -4.77 -1.09
C GLU A 243 10.92 -3.79 -2.18
N GLU A 244 11.11 -4.15 -3.45
CA GLU A 244 10.68 -3.38 -4.60
C GLU A 244 9.15 -3.43 -4.78
N GLU A 245 8.50 -4.58 -4.53
CA GLU A 245 7.04 -4.68 -4.55
C GLU A 245 6.43 -3.83 -3.42
N TRP A 246 6.98 -3.92 -2.21
CA TRP A 246 6.52 -3.08 -1.10
C TRP A 246 6.71 -1.58 -1.36
N ALA A 247 7.82 -1.18 -1.96
CA ALA A 247 8.08 0.23 -2.26
C ALA A 247 6.98 0.84 -3.13
N GLN A 248 6.49 0.11 -4.14
CA GLN A 248 5.40 0.59 -5.01
C GLN A 248 4.09 0.84 -4.26
N TYR A 249 3.84 0.12 -3.16
CA TYR A 249 2.61 0.23 -2.38
C TYR A 249 2.70 1.23 -1.23
N LEU A 250 3.92 1.58 -0.83
CA LEU A 250 4.17 2.51 0.27
C LEU A 250 4.44 3.95 -0.18
N ASP A 251 4.51 4.17 -1.49
CA ASP A 251 4.67 5.52 -2.04
C ASP A 251 3.37 6.34 -1.96
N ASP A 252 2.23 5.70 -1.69
CA ASP A 252 0.93 6.35 -1.63
C ASP A 252 -0.07 5.60 -0.74
N VAL A 253 -1.23 6.22 -0.50
CA VAL A 253 -2.39 5.57 0.13
C VAL A 253 -2.70 4.27 -0.61
N SER A 254 -2.76 3.16 0.11
CA SER A 254 -2.88 1.85 -0.51
C SER A 254 -3.76 0.90 0.28
N LEU A 255 -4.35 -0.06 -0.43
CA LEU A 255 -5.08 -1.18 0.15
C LEU A 255 -4.25 -2.45 -0.02
N VAL A 256 -4.00 -3.15 1.08
CA VAL A 256 -3.29 -4.44 1.08
C VAL A 256 -4.22 -5.52 1.60
N VAL A 257 -4.45 -6.56 0.80
CA VAL A 257 -5.40 -7.63 1.08
C VAL A 257 -4.67 -8.97 1.13
N VAL A 258 -4.83 -9.71 2.22
CA VAL A 258 -4.40 -11.11 2.30
C VAL A 258 -5.55 -12.00 1.87
N PHE A 259 -5.30 -12.87 0.90
CA PHE A 259 -6.23 -13.91 0.47
C PHE A 259 -5.53 -15.26 0.58
N GLN A 260 -6.02 -16.13 1.47
CA GLN A 260 -5.34 -17.36 1.83
C GLN A 260 -6.24 -18.58 1.83
N GLY A 261 -5.67 -19.71 1.41
CA GLY A 261 -6.28 -21.02 1.62
C GLY A 261 -7.46 -21.34 0.71
N TYR A 262 -7.79 -20.49 -0.25
CA TYR A 262 -8.94 -20.71 -1.13
C TYR A 262 -8.71 -21.91 -2.05
N PRO A 263 -9.58 -22.94 -2.00
CA PRO A 263 -9.43 -24.13 -2.84
C PRO A 263 -9.90 -23.84 -4.27
N TYR A 264 -9.06 -24.15 -5.25
CA TYR A 264 -9.37 -23.98 -6.66
C TYR A 264 -8.94 -25.18 -7.49
N GLY A 265 -9.31 -25.20 -8.77
CA GLY A 265 -9.12 -26.31 -9.69
C GLY A 265 -10.26 -27.30 -9.67
N THR A 266 -10.35 -28.13 -10.71
CA THR A 266 -11.48 -29.05 -10.99
C THR A 266 -11.84 -29.97 -9.79
N ASP A 267 -10.86 -30.37 -9.01
CA ASP A 267 -11.01 -31.25 -7.85
C ASP A 267 -10.74 -30.51 -6.51
N ARG A 268 -10.64 -29.17 -6.54
CA ARG A 268 -10.29 -28.33 -5.37
C ARG A 268 -8.96 -28.77 -4.69
N ASN A 269 -8.03 -29.33 -5.47
CA ASN A 269 -6.76 -29.87 -4.95
C ASN A 269 -5.66 -28.81 -4.85
N TYR A 270 -5.90 -27.61 -5.38
CA TYR A 270 -4.97 -26.49 -5.33
C TYR A 270 -5.45 -25.47 -4.29
N THR A 271 -4.49 -24.80 -3.70
CA THR A 271 -4.77 -23.77 -2.69
C THR A 271 -4.23 -22.43 -3.18
N PHE A 272 -5.10 -21.42 -3.21
CA PHE A 272 -4.73 -20.07 -3.60
C PHE A 272 -4.30 -19.27 -2.37
N ASN A 273 -3.09 -18.72 -2.46
CA ASN A 273 -2.53 -17.81 -1.45
C ASN A 273 -1.93 -16.63 -2.19
N LYS A 274 -2.37 -15.42 -1.85
CA LYS A 274 -1.86 -14.18 -2.43
C LYS A 274 -2.00 -13.02 -1.44
N VAL A 275 -1.01 -12.16 -1.43
CA VAL A 275 -1.17 -10.79 -0.94
C VAL A 275 -1.33 -9.91 -2.18
N ALA A 276 -2.45 -9.23 -2.27
CA ALA A 276 -2.68 -8.24 -3.30
C ALA A 276 -2.61 -6.86 -2.67
N SER A 277 -2.14 -5.91 -3.43
CA SER A 277 -2.10 -4.52 -3.03
C SER A 277 -2.41 -3.64 -4.22
N ALA A 278 -3.06 -2.53 -3.96
CA ALA A 278 -3.32 -1.49 -4.93
C ALA A 278 -3.06 -0.13 -4.28
N GLY A 279 -2.23 0.67 -4.92
CA GLY A 279 -2.01 2.06 -4.55
C GLY A 279 -3.05 2.95 -5.21
N ALA A 280 -3.39 4.04 -4.56
CA ALA A 280 -4.37 4.99 -5.05
C ALA A 280 -3.90 5.70 -6.33
N ASN A 281 -2.60 5.65 -6.66
CA ASN A 281 -1.98 6.50 -7.66
C ASN A 281 -2.51 7.94 -7.54
N ILE A 282 -2.72 8.36 -6.29
CA ILE A 282 -2.85 9.77 -6.00
C ILE A 282 -1.45 10.28 -6.30
N ILE A 283 -1.19 10.48 -7.59
CA ILE A 283 -0.07 11.30 -7.99
C ILE A 283 -0.24 12.52 -7.13
N LYS A 284 0.62 12.72 -6.16
CA LYS A 284 0.83 14.04 -5.59
C LYS A 284 1.21 14.84 -6.82
N LYS A 285 0.22 15.46 -7.46
CA LYS A 285 0.51 16.41 -8.50
C LYS A 285 1.41 17.41 -7.81
N PRO A 286 2.68 17.47 -8.15
CA PRO A 286 3.57 18.40 -7.52
C PRO A 286 2.96 19.77 -7.76
N ILE A 287 2.61 20.47 -6.68
CA ILE A 287 2.08 21.82 -6.79
C ILE A 287 3.23 22.73 -7.13
N TYR A 288 3.08 23.51 -8.18
CA TYR A 288 4.04 24.49 -8.61
C TYR A 288 3.52 25.88 -8.41
N TYR A 289 4.42 26.80 -8.11
CA TYR A 289 4.17 28.23 -7.99
C TYR A 289 5.01 28.97 -9.01
N ILE A 290 4.47 30.01 -9.63
CA ILE A 290 5.21 30.85 -10.57
C ILE A 290 5.62 32.15 -9.89
N GLU A 291 6.93 32.39 -9.85
CA GLU A 291 7.51 33.65 -9.45
C GLU A 291 7.69 34.53 -10.68
N GLU A 292 7.16 35.77 -10.64
CA GLU A 292 7.36 36.74 -11.70
C GLU A 292 8.65 37.53 -11.46
N LYS A 293 9.63 37.35 -12.33
CA LYS A 293 10.85 38.20 -12.42
C LYS A 293 10.62 39.32 -13.43
N SER A 294 11.45 40.34 -13.38
CA SER A 294 11.32 41.52 -14.26
C SER A 294 11.27 41.21 -15.77
N TRP A 295 11.85 40.08 -16.18
CA TRP A 295 12.03 39.72 -17.60
C TRP A 295 11.59 38.30 -17.94
N TYR A 296 11.32 37.46 -16.97
CA TYR A 296 10.93 36.08 -17.14
C TYR A 296 10.16 35.57 -15.91
N LYS A 297 9.61 34.39 -16.03
CA LYS A 297 8.91 33.69 -14.95
C LYS A 297 9.69 32.45 -14.55
N LEU A 298 9.70 32.12 -13.26
CA LEU A 298 10.29 30.91 -12.71
C LEU A 298 9.22 30.05 -12.04
N ALA A 299 9.18 28.79 -12.41
CA ALA A 299 8.38 27.79 -11.73
C ALA A 299 9.18 27.20 -10.55
N HIS A 300 8.56 27.13 -9.40
CA HIS A 300 9.11 26.52 -8.20
C HIS A 300 8.20 25.41 -7.73
N ARG A 301 8.77 24.35 -7.18
CA ARG A 301 8.01 23.30 -6.49
C ARG A 301 7.49 23.84 -5.15
N ALA A 302 6.30 23.39 -4.70
CA ALA A 302 5.81 23.66 -3.35
C ALA A 302 6.87 23.27 -2.31
N GLY A 303 7.08 24.13 -1.30
CA GLY A 303 8.13 23.93 -0.30
C GLY A 303 9.51 24.48 -0.70
N CYS A 304 9.67 25.08 -1.90
CA CYS A 304 10.92 25.72 -2.26
C CYS A 304 11.25 26.89 -1.30
N PRO A 305 12.45 26.90 -0.67
CA PRO A 305 12.82 27.99 0.26
C PRO A 305 12.82 29.39 -0.38
N LYS A 306 12.98 29.47 -1.70
CA LYS A 306 12.94 30.75 -2.45
C LYS A 306 11.53 31.36 -2.51
N LEU A 307 10.48 30.59 -2.19
CA LEU A 307 9.09 31.07 -2.10
C LEU A 307 8.78 31.75 -0.76
N LEU A 308 9.58 31.47 0.27
CA LEU A 308 9.39 32.04 1.60
C LEU A 308 9.61 33.56 1.58
N ASN A 309 8.56 34.31 1.93
CA ASN A 309 8.57 35.79 1.94
C ASN A 309 8.72 36.44 0.55
N ASN A 310 8.42 35.75 -0.52
CA ASN A 310 8.51 36.28 -1.86
C ASN A 310 7.15 36.87 -2.28
N THR A 311 7.07 38.18 -2.42
CA THR A 311 5.85 38.91 -2.81
C THR A 311 5.58 38.91 -4.31
N MET A 312 6.48 38.32 -5.10
CA MET A 312 6.39 38.22 -6.56
C MET A 312 5.83 36.88 -7.03
N VAL A 313 5.35 36.05 -6.12
CA VAL A 313 4.73 34.75 -6.42
C VAL A 313 3.28 34.97 -6.80
N MET A 314 2.83 34.35 -7.89
CA MET A 314 1.42 34.36 -8.29
C MET A 314 0.59 33.62 -7.24
N ASP A 315 -0.61 34.13 -6.96
CA ASP A 315 -1.56 33.47 -6.05
C ASP A 315 -2.12 32.16 -6.62
N GLU A 316 -1.89 31.88 -7.90
CA GLU A 316 -2.38 30.73 -8.63
C GLU A 316 -1.36 29.58 -8.55
N THR A 317 -1.86 28.37 -8.31
CA THR A 317 -1.06 27.14 -8.25
C THR A 317 -1.26 26.31 -9.53
N PHE A 318 -0.22 25.58 -9.92
CA PHE A 318 -0.21 24.77 -11.14
C PHE A 318 0.08 23.30 -10.80
N ASP A 319 -0.58 22.40 -11.49
CA ASP A 319 -0.52 20.95 -11.22
C ASP A 319 0.57 20.25 -12.05
N SER A 320 1.19 20.93 -13.00
CA SER A 320 2.23 20.34 -13.85
C SER A 320 3.24 21.39 -14.33
N ILE A 321 4.44 20.90 -14.67
CA ILE A 321 5.50 21.73 -15.29
C ILE A 321 5.04 22.23 -16.66
N GLU A 322 4.26 21.44 -17.39
CA GLU A 322 3.72 21.78 -18.70
C GLU A 322 2.75 22.98 -18.61
N GLU A 323 1.96 23.07 -17.54
CA GLU A 323 1.11 24.24 -17.29
C GLU A 323 1.95 25.47 -16.99
N CYS A 324 2.97 25.34 -16.14
CA CYS A 324 3.92 26.43 -15.89
C CYS A 324 4.63 26.88 -17.17
N ALA A 325 5.03 25.94 -18.01
CA ALA A 325 5.66 26.25 -19.29
C ALA A 325 4.69 26.94 -20.27
N ARG A 326 3.40 26.61 -20.29
CA ARG A 326 2.37 27.34 -21.04
C ARG A 326 2.21 28.79 -20.59
N MET A 327 2.43 29.03 -19.29
CA MET A 327 2.47 30.40 -18.73
C MET A 327 3.79 31.11 -18.97
N GLY A 328 4.72 30.50 -19.71
CA GLY A 328 6.03 31.06 -20.05
C GLY A 328 7.06 30.99 -18.93
N ALA A 329 6.87 30.10 -17.96
CA ALA A 329 7.81 29.93 -16.87
C ALA A 329 8.92 28.93 -17.21
N TYR A 330 10.14 29.25 -16.79
CA TYR A 330 11.30 28.35 -16.78
C TYR A 330 11.37 27.64 -15.43
N CYS A 331 12.01 26.48 -15.37
CA CYS A 331 12.17 25.73 -14.12
C CYS A 331 13.32 26.31 -13.27
N ASP A 332 13.06 26.59 -12.01
CA ASP A 332 14.11 26.89 -11.02
C ASP A 332 14.89 25.63 -10.64
N GLU A 333 16.01 25.80 -9.92
CA GLU A 333 16.88 24.69 -9.47
C GLU A 333 16.17 23.65 -8.60
N CYS A 334 15.10 24.03 -7.90
CA CYS A 334 14.29 23.15 -7.09
C CYS A 334 13.46 22.12 -7.91
N ILE A 335 13.46 22.24 -9.24
CA ILE A 335 12.85 21.31 -10.18
C ILE A 335 13.98 20.64 -10.96
N GLU A 336 14.16 19.33 -10.80
CA GLU A 336 15.29 18.60 -11.37
C GLU A 336 15.30 18.60 -12.90
N HIS A 337 14.13 18.51 -13.53
CA HIS A 337 13.98 18.41 -14.98
C HIS A 337 13.10 19.53 -15.52
N GLY A 338 13.56 20.16 -16.60
CA GLY A 338 12.80 21.18 -17.31
C GLY A 338 13.68 22.31 -17.91
N PRO A 339 13.07 23.19 -18.72
CA PRO A 339 13.80 24.29 -19.36
C PRO A 339 14.29 25.29 -18.31
N ARG A 340 15.57 25.64 -18.38
CA ARG A 340 16.21 26.67 -17.53
C ARG A 340 16.12 28.04 -18.18
N ALA A 341 16.01 29.06 -17.35
CA ALA A 341 16.12 30.43 -17.85
C ALA A 341 17.48 30.68 -18.48
N PRO A 342 17.55 31.41 -19.60
CA PRO A 342 18.83 31.74 -20.24
C PRO A 342 19.69 32.59 -19.29
N GLU A 343 20.99 32.27 -19.23
CA GLU A 343 21.93 33.12 -18.50
C GLU A 343 22.00 34.47 -19.20
N ILE A 344 21.62 35.54 -18.50
CA ILE A 344 21.80 36.91 -18.97
C ILE A 344 23.26 37.23 -18.76
N ARG A 345 23.99 37.31 -19.86
CA ARG A 345 25.38 37.81 -19.88
C ARG A 345 25.45 39.32 -19.85
#